data_d3d2fa52881df15bf33b74beb47e432a
#
_entry.id   d3d2fa52881df15bf33b74beb47e432a
#
_cell.length_a   1.000
_cell.length_b   1.000
_cell.length_c   1.000
_cell.angle_alpha   90.00
_cell.angle_beta   90.00
_cell.angle_gamma   90.00
#
_symmetry.space_group_name_H-M   'P 1'
#
loop_
_entity.id
_entity.type
_entity.pdbx_description
1 polymer ?
#
loop_
_entity_poly.entity_id
_entity_poly.type
_entity_poly.pdbx_seq_one_letter_code
_entity_poly.pdbx_strand_id
1 'polypeptide(L)'
;MTAPAQDAAAHRIAVIGGGPGGLYAAALLKRLDPRREITVWERNAPDDTFGFGVVLSDETLGGIEHADPVVYAALQAEFVRWDDIDIVHRGTRHTSGGHGFAALGRRRLLGILHERCRQLGVDLRFRSEAPPTAELSAAYDLVIAADGVHSLTRAAHAEAFGPSVEEHRCRYIWLAADFAFDAFRFEIAET
;
A
#
# COMPACT_ATOMS: atom_id res chain seq x y z
N MET A 1 14.74 -33.35 -27.64
CA MET A 1 14.31 -31.94 -27.52
C MET A 1 13.15 -31.93 -26.53
N THR A 2 13.46 -31.71 -25.26
CA THR A 2 12.46 -31.53 -24.19
C THR A 2 11.87 -30.12 -24.35
N ALA A 3 10.55 -30.05 -24.52
CA ALA A 3 9.84 -28.78 -24.51
C ALA A 3 10.17 -28.03 -23.20
N PRO A 4 10.33 -26.68 -23.22
CA PRO A 4 10.51 -25.93 -21.98
C PRO A 4 9.28 -26.19 -21.10
N ALA A 5 9.50 -26.51 -19.83
CA ALA A 5 8.44 -26.58 -18.84
C ALA A 5 7.65 -25.27 -18.93
N GLN A 6 6.36 -25.36 -19.24
CA GLN A 6 5.45 -24.25 -19.12
C GLN A 6 5.59 -23.77 -17.67
N ASP A 7 6.00 -22.50 -17.49
CA ASP A 7 6.02 -21.83 -16.19
C ASP A 7 4.66 -22.09 -15.53
N ALA A 8 4.63 -22.97 -14.55
CA ALA A 8 3.43 -23.20 -13.76
C ALA A 8 3.17 -21.91 -12.98
N ALA A 9 2.25 -21.10 -13.48
CA ALA A 9 1.90 -19.84 -12.82
C ALA A 9 1.52 -20.15 -11.37
N ALA A 10 2.13 -19.40 -10.42
CA ALA A 10 1.86 -19.58 -9.00
C ALA A 10 0.35 -19.56 -8.73
N HIS A 11 -0.16 -20.68 -8.21
CA HIS A 11 -1.60 -20.87 -7.97
C HIS A 11 -1.97 -20.50 -6.53
N ARG A 12 -1.19 -20.98 -5.55
CA ARG A 12 -1.36 -20.65 -4.13
C ARG A 12 -0.39 -19.55 -3.72
N ILE A 13 -0.93 -18.43 -3.25
CA ILE A 13 -0.14 -17.22 -2.93
C ILE A 13 -0.40 -16.83 -1.49
N ALA A 14 0.67 -16.68 -0.72
CA ALA A 14 0.67 -16.11 0.62
C ALA A 14 1.09 -14.65 0.58
N VAL A 15 0.35 -13.78 1.27
CA VAL A 15 0.71 -12.36 1.45
C VAL A 15 0.84 -12.08 2.94
N ILE A 16 2.01 -11.63 3.35
CA ILE A 16 2.33 -11.24 4.73
C ILE A 16 2.14 -9.74 4.86
N GLY A 17 1.12 -9.32 5.60
CA GLY A 17 0.76 -7.92 5.83
C GLY A 17 -0.45 -7.46 5.01
N GLY A 18 -1.51 -7.04 5.74
CA GLY A 18 -2.76 -6.50 5.22
C GLY A 18 -2.75 -4.96 5.09
N GLY A 19 -1.58 -4.37 4.89
CA GLY A 19 -1.45 -2.96 4.52
C GLY A 19 -1.84 -2.70 3.06
N PRO A 20 -1.86 -1.42 2.62
CA PRO A 20 -2.29 -1.08 1.26
C PRO A 20 -1.54 -1.84 0.17
N GLY A 21 -0.22 -2.03 0.32
CA GLY A 21 0.60 -2.75 -0.65
C GLY A 21 0.23 -4.23 -0.77
N GLY A 22 0.07 -4.93 0.37
CA GLY A 22 -0.28 -6.35 0.38
C GLY A 22 -1.69 -6.60 -0.13
N LEU A 23 -2.68 -5.82 0.31
CA LEU A 23 -4.07 -5.92 -0.15
C LEU A 23 -4.20 -5.64 -1.65
N TYR A 24 -3.53 -4.59 -2.14
CA TYR A 24 -3.61 -4.23 -3.55
C TYR A 24 -2.91 -5.27 -4.43
N ALA A 25 -1.75 -5.77 -4.01
CA ALA A 25 -1.07 -6.88 -4.71
C ALA A 25 -1.96 -8.12 -4.77
N ALA A 26 -2.60 -8.52 -3.66
CA ALA A 26 -3.52 -9.64 -3.60
C ALA A 26 -4.72 -9.45 -4.55
N ALA A 27 -5.34 -8.27 -4.55
CA ALA A 27 -6.45 -7.94 -5.43
C ALA A 27 -6.05 -8.02 -6.92
N LEU A 28 -4.91 -7.43 -7.30
CA LEU A 28 -4.43 -7.46 -8.68
C LEU A 28 -4.10 -8.88 -9.15
N LEU A 29 -3.41 -9.67 -8.32
CA LEU A 29 -3.05 -11.04 -8.66
C LEU A 29 -4.30 -11.91 -8.83
N LYS A 30 -5.29 -11.74 -7.96
CA LYS A 30 -6.56 -12.48 -8.05
C LYS A 30 -7.38 -12.05 -9.28
N ARG A 31 -7.31 -10.77 -9.65
CA ARG A 31 -7.96 -10.23 -10.85
C ARG A 31 -7.32 -10.76 -12.14
N LEU A 32 -5.99 -10.90 -12.16
CA LEU A 32 -5.25 -11.45 -13.30
C LEU A 32 -5.57 -12.93 -13.56
N ASP A 33 -5.75 -13.71 -12.51
CA ASP A 33 -6.19 -15.10 -12.62
C ASP A 33 -7.12 -15.45 -11.43
N PRO A 34 -8.45 -15.50 -11.69
CA PRO A 34 -9.44 -15.80 -10.65
C PRO A 34 -9.31 -17.19 -10.01
N ARG A 35 -8.56 -18.11 -10.61
CA ARG A 35 -8.31 -19.45 -10.06
C ARG A 35 -7.31 -19.44 -8.92
N ARG A 36 -6.48 -18.40 -8.78
CA ARG A 36 -5.49 -18.30 -7.72
C ARG A 36 -6.13 -18.32 -6.35
N GLU A 37 -5.54 -19.10 -5.46
CA GLU A 37 -5.87 -19.13 -4.04
C GLU A 37 -4.93 -18.19 -3.29
N ILE A 38 -5.46 -17.08 -2.84
CA ILE A 38 -4.66 -16.03 -2.19
C ILE A 38 -5.11 -15.85 -0.76
N THR A 39 -4.17 -15.97 0.18
CA THR A 39 -4.40 -15.72 1.60
C THR A 39 -3.54 -14.53 2.05
N VAL A 40 -4.15 -13.56 2.71
CA VAL A 40 -3.49 -12.41 3.31
C VAL A 40 -3.56 -12.55 4.83
N TRP A 41 -2.41 -12.48 5.51
CA TRP A 41 -2.33 -12.42 6.98
C TRP A 41 -2.10 -11.00 7.44
N GLU A 42 -2.93 -10.55 8.39
CA GLU A 42 -2.79 -9.26 9.07
C GLU A 42 -2.94 -9.45 10.58
N ARG A 43 -1.91 -9.08 11.32
CA ARG A 43 -1.88 -9.23 12.79
C ARG A 43 -2.86 -8.32 13.52
N ASN A 44 -3.19 -7.18 12.91
CA ASN A 44 -4.09 -6.19 13.49
C ASN A 44 -5.55 -6.47 13.11
N ALA A 45 -6.47 -5.77 13.76
CA ALA A 45 -7.87 -5.79 13.37
C ALA A 45 -8.09 -5.03 12.03
N PRO A 46 -9.16 -5.31 11.29
CA PRO A 46 -9.43 -4.67 10.00
C PRO A 46 -9.59 -3.16 10.08
N ASP A 47 -9.99 -2.64 11.25
CA ASP A 47 -10.19 -1.21 11.49
C ASP A 47 -8.96 -0.50 12.08
N ASP A 48 -7.93 -1.26 12.43
CA ASP A 48 -6.68 -0.70 12.95
C ASP A 48 -5.89 -0.06 11.81
N THR A 49 -5.39 1.15 12.07
CA THR A 49 -4.54 1.85 11.10
C THR A 49 -3.51 2.72 11.81
N PHE A 50 -2.31 2.77 11.24
CA PHE A 50 -1.23 3.64 11.69
C PHE A 50 -1.16 4.85 10.75
N GLY A 51 -1.31 6.06 11.31
CA GLY A 51 -1.48 7.29 10.55
C GLY A 51 -2.94 7.52 10.10
N PHE A 52 -3.23 8.75 9.65
CA PHE A 52 -4.61 9.18 9.40
C PHE A 52 -4.95 9.31 7.92
N GLY A 53 -3.97 9.52 7.03
CA GLY A 53 -4.23 9.76 5.62
C GLY A 53 -3.14 9.23 4.69
N VAL A 54 -3.44 9.25 3.41
CA VAL A 54 -2.51 9.01 2.32
C VAL A 54 -2.69 10.08 1.26
N VAL A 55 -1.60 10.43 0.58
CA VAL A 55 -1.62 11.32 -0.58
C VAL A 55 -1.10 10.51 -1.77
N LEU A 56 -1.80 10.60 -2.87
CA LEU A 56 -1.49 9.91 -4.12
C LEU A 56 -1.31 10.94 -5.23
N SER A 57 -0.27 10.78 -6.05
CA SER A 57 -0.07 11.58 -7.26
C SER A 57 -0.99 11.11 -8.38
N ASP A 58 -1.23 11.99 -9.37
CA ASP A 58 -2.00 11.64 -10.55
C ASP A 58 -1.38 10.46 -11.32
N GLU A 59 -0.06 10.32 -11.33
CA GLU A 59 0.62 9.17 -11.93
C GLU A 59 0.24 7.86 -11.22
N THR A 60 0.25 7.85 -9.89
CA THR A 60 -0.18 6.69 -9.08
C THR A 60 -1.65 6.37 -9.34
N LEU A 61 -2.50 7.39 -9.40
CA LEU A 61 -3.93 7.23 -9.66
C LEU A 61 -4.20 6.69 -11.06
N GLY A 62 -3.49 7.17 -12.08
CA GLY A 62 -3.56 6.64 -13.45
C GLY A 62 -3.13 5.17 -13.52
N GLY A 63 -2.10 4.79 -12.77
CA GLY A 63 -1.70 3.38 -12.62
C GLY A 63 -2.79 2.51 -11.98
N ILE A 64 -3.47 3.02 -10.95
CA ILE A 64 -4.58 2.32 -10.29
C ILE A 64 -5.78 2.21 -11.23
N GLU A 65 -6.14 3.29 -11.94
CA GLU A 65 -7.24 3.31 -12.92
C GLU A 65 -7.04 2.25 -14.01
N HIS A 66 -5.84 2.18 -14.55
CA HIS A 66 -5.50 1.18 -15.56
C HIS A 66 -5.54 -0.26 -15.01
N ALA A 67 -4.98 -0.48 -13.83
CA ALA A 67 -4.84 -1.80 -13.26
C ALA A 67 -6.16 -2.34 -12.63
N ASP A 68 -6.94 -1.50 -11.94
CA ASP A 68 -8.24 -1.85 -11.38
C ASP A 68 -9.20 -0.65 -11.33
N PRO A 69 -9.97 -0.42 -12.42
CA PRO A 69 -10.93 0.70 -12.49
C PRO A 69 -11.98 0.71 -11.37
N VAL A 70 -12.29 -0.46 -10.78
CA VAL A 70 -13.26 -0.56 -9.67
C VAL A 70 -12.69 0.07 -8.41
N VAL A 71 -11.43 -0.22 -8.10
CA VAL A 71 -10.71 0.42 -6.98
C VAL A 71 -10.60 1.92 -7.23
N TYR A 72 -10.19 2.33 -8.44
CA TYR A 72 -10.07 3.74 -8.81
C TYR A 72 -11.37 4.52 -8.59
N ALA A 73 -12.49 4.00 -9.09
CA ALA A 73 -13.80 4.65 -8.93
C ALA A 73 -14.20 4.80 -7.44
N ALA A 74 -13.92 3.78 -6.62
CA ALA A 74 -14.19 3.84 -5.19
C ALA A 74 -13.30 4.86 -4.47
N LEU A 75 -12.02 4.97 -4.86
CA LEU A 75 -11.09 5.97 -4.35
C LEU A 75 -11.52 7.39 -4.78
N GLN A 76 -11.88 7.57 -6.05
CA GLN A 76 -12.28 8.85 -6.62
C GLN A 76 -13.50 9.46 -5.90
N ALA A 77 -14.42 8.65 -5.41
CA ALA A 77 -15.58 9.10 -4.65
C ALA A 77 -15.24 9.69 -3.27
N GLU A 78 -14.02 9.44 -2.77
CA GLU A 78 -13.58 9.82 -1.42
C GLU A 78 -12.44 10.88 -1.41
N PHE A 79 -11.89 11.20 -2.56
CA PHE A 79 -10.74 12.10 -2.65
C PHE A 79 -11.05 13.56 -2.32
N VAL A 80 -10.11 14.18 -1.60
CA VAL A 80 -9.86 15.61 -1.68
C VAL A 80 -8.70 15.83 -2.65
N ARG A 81 -8.84 16.75 -3.61
CA ARG A 81 -7.84 17.00 -4.65
C ARG A 81 -7.24 18.40 -4.53
N TRP A 82 -5.95 18.49 -4.88
CA TRP A 82 -5.22 19.76 -5.03
C TRP A 82 -4.36 19.70 -6.29
N ASP A 83 -4.32 20.81 -7.01
CA ASP A 83 -3.40 20.99 -8.14
C ASP A 83 -2.12 21.71 -7.70
N ASP A 84 -2.17 22.41 -6.56
CA ASP A 84 -1.09 23.25 -6.06
C ASP A 84 -0.42 22.62 -4.84
N ILE A 85 0.89 22.90 -4.72
CA ILE A 85 1.69 22.68 -3.52
C ILE A 85 2.10 24.05 -2.96
N ASP A 86 1.88 24.22 -1.67
CA ASP A 86 2.43 25.32 -0.90
C ASP A 86 3.63 24.86 -0.09
N ILE A 87 4.70 25.61 -0.14
CA ILE A 87 5.85 25.48 0.76
C ILE A 87 5.97 26.78 1.54
N VAL A 88 5.79 26.70 2.86
CA VAL A 88 5.97 27.84 3.77
C VAL A 88 7.31 27.67 4.49
N HIS A 89 8.21 28.62 4.27
CA HIS A 89 9.52 28.64 4.89
C HIS A 89 9.81 30.04 5.43
N ARG A 90 10.14 30.16 6.71
CA ARG A 90 10.40 31.44 7.39
C ARG A 90 9.28 32.48 7.20
N GLY A 91 8.03 32.04 7.22
CA GLY A 91 6.85 32.88 7.03
C GLY A 91 6.57 33.30 5.59
N THR A 92 7.41 32.91 4.64
CA THR A 92 7.18 33.15 3.20
C THR A 92 6.55 31.92 2.56
N ARG A 93 5.44 32.13 1.87
CA ARG A 93 4.72 31.08 1.10
C ARG A 93 5.18 31.09 -0.35
N HIS A 94 5.54 29.94 -0.85
CA HIS A 94 5.84 29.67 -2.25
C HIS A 94 4.82 28.64 -2.77
N THR A 95 4.10 28.98 -3.82
CA THR A 95 3.12 28.11 -4.44
C THR A 95 3.63 27.59 -5.78
N SER A 96 3.51 26.30 -6.02
CA SER A 96 3.80 25.66 -7.31
C SER A 96 2.57 24.89 -7.76
N GLY A 97 2.13 25.12 -9.00
CA GLY A 97 0.92 24.54 -9.56
C GLY A 97 1.19 23.37 -10.52
N GLY A 98 0.11 22.66 -10.90
CA GLY A 98 0.17 21.61 -11.89
C GLY A 98 0.69 20.26 -11.40
N HIS A 99 0.56 19.98 -10.11
CA HIS A 99 1.11 18.76 -9.50
C HIS A 99 0.10 17.61 -9.37
N GLY A 100 -1.19 17.86 -9.32
CA GLY A 100 -2.24 16.85 -9.24
C GLY A 100 -2.07 15.86 -8.09
N PHE A 101 -2.53 16.24 -6.88
CA PHE A 101 -2.55 15.35 -5.72
C PHE A 101 -3.98 15.06 -5.28
N ALA A 102 -4.20 13.84 -4.79
CA ALA A 102 -5.43 13.46 -4.13
C ALA A 102 -5.14 12.82 -2.78
N ALA A 103 -5.92 13.18 -1.78
CA ALA A 103 -5.79 12.61 -0.45
C ALA A 103 -7.10 11.96 0.01
N LEU A 104 -6.95 10.92 0.83
CA LEU A 104 -8.07 10.30 1.53
C LEU A 104 -7.63 9.73 2.87
N GLY A 105 -8.60 9.51 3.75
CA GLY A 105 -8.33 8.87 5.04
C GLY A 105 -7.80 7.45 4.85
N ARG A 106 -6.73 7.09 5.59
CA ARG A 106 -6.08 5.78 5.48
C ARG A 106 -7.05 4.63 5.78
N ARG A 107 -7.95 4.81 6.75
CA ARG A 107 -8.99 3.82 7.07
C ARG A 107 -9.92 3.58 5.88
N ARG A 108 -10.27 4.63 5.13
CA ARG A 108 -11.10 4.52 3.93
C ARG A 108 -10.39 3.78 2.82
N LEU A 109 -9.10 4.07 2.58
CA LEU A 109 -8.28 3.31 1.64
C LEU A 109 -8.27 1.82 1.99
N LEU A 110 -7.99 1.47 3.24
CA LEU A 110 -7.98 0.07 3.67
C LEU A 110 -9.36 -0.58 3.49
N GLY A 111 -10.45 0.12 3.86
CA GLY A 111 -11.82 -0.36 3.67
C GLY A 111 -12.15 -0.68 2.22
N ILE A 112 -11.77 0.19 1.28
CA ILE A 112 -11.94 -0.02 -0.16
C ILE A 112 -11.17 -1.26 -0.63
N LEU A 113 -9.92 -1.41 -0.20
CA LEU A 113 -9.09 -2.55 -0.58
C LEU A 113 -9.57 -3.87 0.06
N HIS A 114 -10.03 -3.86 1.32
CA HIS A 114 -10.65 -5.01 1.95
C HIS A 114 -11.89 -5.47 1.19
N GLU A 115 -12.76 -4.52 0.84
CA GLU A 115 -13.98 -4.83 0.09
C GLU A 115 -13.64 -5.41 -1.29
N ARG A 116 -12.66 -4.82 -1.97
CA ARG A 116 -12.19 -5.34 -3.26
C ARG A 116 -11.64 -6.75 -3.16
N CYS A 117 -10.82 -7.02 -2.17
CA CYS A 117 -10.29 -8.36 -1.90
C CYS A 117 -11.40 -9.38 -1.64
N ARG A 118 -12.43 -9.03 -0.85
CA ARG A 118 -13.58 -9.90 -0.58
C ARG A 118 -14.38 -10.19 -1.85
N GLN A 119 -14.67 -9.16 -2.66
CA GLN A 119 -15.38 -9.32 -3.94
C GLN A 119 -14.66 -10.28 -4.89
N LEU A 120 -13.33 -10.26 -4.87
CA LEU A 120 -12.51 -11.15 -5.68
C LEU A 120 -12.33 -12.55 -5.08
N GLY A 121 -12.72 -12.78 -3.82
CA GLY A 121 -12.56 -14.07 -3.14
C GLY A 121 -11.15 -14.30 -2.59
N VAL A 122 -10.45 -13.23 -2.16
CA VAL A 122 -9.19 -13.32 -1.41
C VAL A 122 -9.51 -13.68 0.06
N ASP A 123 -8.80 -14.65 0.63
CA ASP A 123 -8.90 -15.03 2.03
C ASP A 123 -8.15 -14.02 2.92
N LEU A 124 -8.89 -13.20 3.66
CA LEU A 124 -8.34 -12.17 4.56
C LEU A 124 -8.36 -12.65 6.01
N ARG A 125 -7.19 -12.87 6.59
CA ARG A 125 -7.03 -13.33 7.98
C ARG A 125 -6.52 -12.19 8.87
N PHE A 126 -7.45 -11.51 9.53
CA PHE A 126 -7.14 -10.47 10.51
C PHE A 126 -6.87 -11.05 11.89
N ARG A 127 -6.19 -10.26 12.74
CA ARG A 127 -5.74 -10.68 14.10
C ARG A 127 -4.99 -12.00 14.06
N SER A 128 -4.24 -12.20 12.98
CA SER A 128 -3.56 -13.45 12.68
C SER A 128 -2.14 -13.14 12.19
N GLU A 129 -1.16 -13.53 12.97
CA GLU A 129 0.22 -13.48 12.51
C GLU A 129 0.44 -14.51 11.41
N ALA A 130 1.21 -14.11 10.41
CA ALA A 130 1.60 -15.03 9.36
C ALA A 130 2.54 -16.12 9.92
N PRO A 131 2.40 -17.38 9.47
CA PRO A 131 3.39 -18.39 9.76
C PRO A 131 4.80 -17.98 9.31
N PRO A 132 5.86 -18.57 9.86
CA PRO A 132 7.23 -18.34 9.39
C PRO A 132 7.37 -18.53 7.88
N THR A 133 8.21 -17.72 7.24
CA THR A 133 8.39 -17.77 5.77
C THR A 133 8.78 -19.14 5.26
N ALA A 134 9.53 -19.93 6.02
CA ALA A 134 9.91 -21.30 5.66
C ALA A 134 8.67 -22.22 5.56
N GLU A 135 7.71 -22.10 6.47
CA GLU A 135 6.46 -22.85 6.43
C GLU A 135 5.58 -22.40 5.26
N LEU A 136 5.47 -21.10 5.05
CA LEU A 136 4.72 -20.54 3.92
C LEU A 136 5.32 -20.98 2.58
N SER A 137 6.64 -20.96 2.42
CA SER A 137 7.31 -21.40 1.19
C SER A 137 7.17 -22.88 0.91
N ALA A 138 6.91 -23.71 1.92
CA ALA A 138 6.61 -25.12 1.75
C ALA A 138 5.13 -25.37 1.35
N ALA A 139 4.22 -24.46 1.69
CA ALA A 139 2.78 -24.59 1.50
C ALA A 139 2.22 -23.79 0.31
N TYR A 140 2.92 -22.75 -0.12
CA TYR A 140 2.49 -21.81 -1.17
C TYR A 140 3.53 -21.75 -2.28
N ASP A 141 3.06 -21.48 -3.50
CA ASP A 141 3.93 -21.37 -4.68
C ASP A 141 4.65 -20.02 -4.72
N LEU A 142 4.08 -18.99 -4.07
CA LEU A 142 4.64 -17.64 -3.96
C LEU A 142 4.33 -17.07 -2.58
N VAL A 143 5.33 -16.44 -1.96
CA VAL A 143 5.17 -15.65 -0.73
C VAL A 143 5.54 -14.21 -1.00
N ILE A 144 4.60 -13.30 -0.73
CA ILE A 144 4.78 -11.85 -0.87
C ILE A 144 4.88 -11.24 0.52
N ALA A 145 6.04 -10.67 0.85
CA ALA A 145 6.24 -9.94 2.08
C ALA A 145 5.89 -8.46 1.90
N ALA A 146 4.80 -8.04 2.53
CA ALA A 146 4.30 -6.67 2.58
C ALA A 146 4.13 -6.17 4.02
N ASP A 147 4.98 -6.66 4.93
CA ASP A 147 4.95 -6.47 6.38
C ASP A 147 5.56 -5.14 6.86
N GLY A 148 5.83 -4.22 5.94
CA GLY A 148 6.09 -2.80 6.18
C GLY A 148 7.53 -2.45 6.55
N VAL A 149 7.70 -1.23 7.09
CA VAL A 149 9.04 -0.67 7.38
C VAL A 149 9.82 -1.48 8.42
N HIS A 150 9.13 -2.11 9.38
CA HIS A 150 9.70 -2.98 10.39
C HIS A 150 9.59 -4.47 10.03
N SER A 151 9.74 -4.79 8.75
CA SER A 151 9.59 -6.13 8.19
C SER A 151 10.44 -7.17 8.92
N LEU A 152 9.79 -8.14 9.53
CA LEU A 152 10.44 -9.30 10.13
C LEU A 152 10.93 -10.26 9.04
N THR A 153 10.24 -10.32 7.91
CA THR A 153 10.66 -11.11 6.75
C THR A 153 11.98 -10.60 6.20
N ARG A 154 12.12 -9.28 6.04
CA ARG A 154 13.39 -8.66 5.59
C ARG A 154 14.52 -8.97 6.56
N ALA A 155 14.26 -8.91 7.86
CA ALA A 155 15.25 -9.22 8.89
C ALA A 155 15.66 -10.71 8.87
N ALA A 156 14.70 -11.62 8.75
CA ALA A 156 14.95 -13.05 8.70
C ALA A 156 15.73 -13.48 7.45
N HIS A 157 15.64 -12.74 6.36
CA HIS A 157 16.34 -13.02 5.09
C HIS A 157 17.41 -11.96 4.75
N ALA A 158 17.97 -11.30 5.77
CA ALA A 158 18.92 -10.20 5.58
C ALA A 158 20.16 -10.59 4.76
N GLU A 159 20.67 -11.80 4.93
CA GLU A 159 21.82 -12.30 4.17
C GLU A 159 21.52 -12.36 2.67
N ALA A 160 20.34 -12.84 2.29
CA ALA A 160 19.92 -12.96 0.88
C ALA A 160 19.52 -11.61 0.27
N PHE A 161 18.87 -10.73 1.04
CA PHE A 161 18.35 -9.46 0.53
C PHE A 161 19.36 -8.32 0.57
N GLY A 162 20.39 -8.41 1.42
CA GLY A 162 21.41 -7.36 1.59
C GLY A 162 20.80 -5.99 1.92
N PRO A 163 19.85 -5.86 2.89
CA PRO A 163 19.16 -4.62 3.14
C PRO A 163 20.10 -3.52 3.61
N SER A 164 19.87 -2.29 3.12
CA SER A 164 20.50 -1.08 3.63
C SER A 164 19.41 -0.17 4.20
N VAL A 165 19.64 0.36 5.41
CA VAL A 165 18.74 1.29 6.08
C VAL A 165 19.52 2.54 6.45
N GLU A 166 19.07 3.69 5.98
CA GLU A 166 19.64 5.00 6.31
C GLU A 166 18.60 5.84 7.04
N GLU A 167 18.94 6.29 8.24
CA GLU A 167 18.10 7.19 9.03
C GLU A 167 18.51 8.64 8.79
N HIS A 168 17.59 9.45 8.26
CA HIS A 168 17.80 10.87 8.06
C HIS A 168 17.56 11.65 9.36
N ARG A 169 18.29 12.76 9.52
CA ARG A 169 18.17 13.65 10.68
C ARG A 169 16.92 14.53 10.60
N CYS A 170 16.42 14.79 9.40
CA CYS A 170 15.21 15.59 9.20
C CYS A 170 14.00 14.90 9.82
N ARG A 171 13.33 15.62 10.70
CA ARG A 171 12.09 15.15 11.31
C ARG A 171 10.90 15.78 10.60
N TYR A 172 9.83 15.01 10.47
CA TYR A 172 8.57 15.54 9.97
C TYR A 172 7.42 15.05 10.85
N ILE A 173 6.37 15.84 10.86
CA ILE A 173 5.09 15.46 11.44
C ILE A 173 4.01 15.69 10.39
N TRP A 174 3.11 14.74 10.26
CA TRP A 174 1.94 14.89 9.43
C TRP A 174 0.76 15.32 10.30
N LEU A 175 0.16 16.46 9.96
CA LEU A 175 -0.96 17.03 10.69
C LEU A 175 -2.20 17.01 9.82
N ALA A 176 -3.35 16.71 10.45
CA ALA A 176 -4.66 16.96 9.88
C ALA A 176 -5.35 18.08 10.64
N ALA A 177 -6.13 18.90 9.96
CA ALA A 177 -6.95 19.93 10.55
C ALA A 177 -8.37 19.86 9.98
N ASP A 178 -9.35 20.26 10.77
CA ASP A 178 -10.73 20.47 10.32
C ASP A 178 -10.83 21.82 9.58
N PHE A 179 -10.11 21.90 8.48
CA PHE A 179 -10.00 23.07 7.64
C PHE A 179 -9.74 22.65 6.18
N ALA A 180 -10.45 23.26 5.25
CA ALA A 180 -10.22 23.03 3.83
C ALA A 180 -9.01 23.85 3.35
N PHE A 181 -7.92 23.17 3.02
CA PHE A 181 -6.75 23.78 2.40
C PHE A 181 -6.93 23.94 0.90
N ASP A 182 -6.47 25.07 0.36
CA ASP A 182 -6.49 25.36 -1.08
C ASP A 182 -5.40 24.60 -1.85
N ALA A 183 -4.34 24.18 -1.15
CA ALA A 183 -3.19 23.48 -1.68
C ALA A 183 -2.68 22.43 -0.69
N PHE A 184 -1.91 21.47 -1.19
CA PHE A 184 -1.17 20.56 -0.31
C PHE A 184 0.01 21.30 0.31
N ARG A 185 0.01 21.51 1.63
CA ARG A 185 0.92 22.44 2.30
C ARG A 185 2.02 21.75 3.08
N PHE A 186 3.25 22.22 2.88
CA PHE A 186 4.42 21.91 3.69
C PHE A 186 4.82 23.14 4.51
N GLU A 187 4.93 22.98 5.82
CA GLU A 187 5.48 23.97 6.74
C GLU A 187 6.90 23.54 7.11
N ILE A 188 7.91 24.33 6.74
CA ILE A 188 9.31 24.03 7.02
C ILE A 188 9.76 24.90 8.19
N ALA A 189 10.09 24.25 9.32
CA ALA A 189 10.68 24.87 10.49
C ALA A 189 12.16 24.46 10.61
N GLU A 190 13.02 25.44 10.89
CA GLU A 190 14.41 25.19 11.27
C GLU A 190 14.46 24.96 12.78
N THR A 191 15.14 23.87 13.22
CA THR A 191 15.33 23.52 14.64
C THR A 191 16.79 23.63 15.01
#